data_64f10a27266914a2e0a37ea7daebeb6d
#
_entry.id   64f10a27266914a2e0a37ea7daebeb6d
#
_cell.length_a   1.000
_cell.length_b   1.000
_cell.length_c   1.000
_cell.angle_alpha   90.00
_cell.angle_beta   90.00
_cell.angle_gamma   90.00
#
_symmetry.space_group_name_H-M   'P 1'
#
loop_
_entity.id
_entity.type
_entity.pdbx_description
1 polymer ?
#
loop_
_entity_poly.entity_id
_entity_poly.type
_entity_poly.pdbx_seq_one_letter_code
_entity_poly.pdbx_strand_id
1 'polypeptide(L)'
;MPAPGLVPERRVVCLTGFMGSGKSTVGRMLAAQLAWRFADLDSEIERESGLSISQIFAQQGETVFREIEHECLARLLGAAAARNTRLILALGGGTSAQPRNAALIREFGAVRGAAGSVVIWLDCATEELLRRCVLMGDRPLFRDEASFRKLYEERLPYYRQADYRVESGGEPMRVIEQILALGIFGRSRQTHAGGNLPGAPQV
;
A
#
# COMPACT_ATOMS: atom_id res chain seq x y z
N MET A 1 -24.30 28.21 -5.22
CA MET A 1 -23.12 27.72 -4.50
C MET A 1 -23.20 26.22 -4.50
N PRO A 2 -22.35 25.48 -5.22
CA PRO A 2 -22.30 24.02 -5.07
C PRO A 2 -21.82 23.70 -3.66
N ALA A 3 -22.43 22.70 -3.04
CA ALA A 3 -22.01 22.16 -1.74
C ALA A 3 -20.53 21.76 -1.77
N PRO A 4 -19.77 21.93 -0.67
CA PRO A 4 -18.36 21.50 -0.61
C PRO A 4 -18.31 20.02 -0.98
N GLY A 5 -17.65 19.73 -2.10
CA GLY A 5 -17.61 18.41 -2.68
C GLY A 5 -17.10 17.38 -1.66
N LEU A 6 -17.94 16.43 -1.33
CA LEU A 6 -17.53 15.20 -0.66
C LEU A 6 -16.39 14.59 -1.48
N VAL A 7 -15.19 14.55 -0.92
CA VAL A 7 -14.09 13.78 -1.50
C VAL A 7 -14.60 12.34 -1.60
N PRO A 8 -14.64 11.76 -2.80
CA PRO A 8 -15.20 10.43 -2.97
C PRO A 8 -14.41 9.42 -2.12
N GLU A 9 -15.13 8.62 -1.36
CA GLU A 9 -14.54 7.61 -0.48
C GLU A 9 -13.81 6.56 -1.31
N ARG A 10 -12.48 6.56 -1.24
CA ARG A 10 -11.66 5.54 -1.90
C ARG A 10 -11.84 4.20 -1.19
N ARG A 11 -11.86 3.11 -1.96
CA ARG A 11 -12.02 1.76 -1.42
C ARG A 11 -10.76 0.92 -1.47
N VAL A 12 -9.83 1.26 -2.35
CA VAL A 12 -8.52 0.61 -2.43
C VAL A 12 -7.44 1.68 -2.30
N VAL A 13 -6.56 1.49 -1.34
CA VAL A 13 -5.37 2.32 -1.16
C VAL A 13 -4.14 1.46 -1.44
N CYS A 14 -3.44 1.77 -2.52
CA CYS A 14 -2.19 1.11 -2.88
C CYS A 14 -1.02 1.91 -2.27
N LEU A 15 -0.20 1.26 -1.46
CA LEU A 15 1.04 1.83 -0.93
C LEU A 15 2.19 1.44 -1.84
N THR A 16 2.84 2.41 -2.47
CA THR A 16 4.05 2.22 -3.27
C THR A 16 5.27 2.85 -2.60
N GLY A 17 6.45 2.48 -3.07
CA GLY A 17 7.72 2.99 -2.54
C GLY A 17 8.79 1.92 -2.52
N PHE A 18 10.03 2.33 -2.28
CA PHE A 18 11.18 1.45 -2.34
C PHE A 18 11.20 0.42 -1.19
N MET A 19 12.07 -0.59 -1.30
CA MET A 19 12.30 -1.53 -0.19
C MET A 19 12.74 -0.78 1.07
N GLY A 20 12.26 -1.18 2.23
CA GLY A 20 12.55 -0.49 3.50
C GLY A 20 11.69 0.77 3.77
N SER A 21 10.84 1.23 2.84
CA SER A 21 9.98 2.42 3.05
C SER A 21 8.82 2.22 4.05
N GLY A 22 8.60 1.00 4.54
CA GLY A 22 7.61 0.72 5.58
C GLY A 22 6.21 0.34 5.08
N LYS A 23 6.01 0.06 3.78
CA LYS A 23 4.70 -0.27 3.18
C LYS A 23 3.91 -1.33 3.95
N SER A 24 4.53 -2.46 4.25
CA SER A 24 3.87 -3.58 4.95
C SER A 24 3.51 -3.22 6.39
N THR A 25 4.40 -2.53 7.10
CA THR A 25 4.17 -2.10 8.49
C THR A 25 3.08 -1.04 8.56
N VAL A 26 3.24 0.05 7.83
CA VAL A 26 2.28 1.16 7.79
C VAL A 26 0.93 0.67 7.26
N GLY A 27 0.94 -0.14 6.20
CA GLY A 27 -0.28 -0.68 5.60
C GLY A 27 -1.09 -1.54 6.55
N ARG A 28 -0.44 -2.44 7.29
CA ARG A 28 -1.09 -3.30 8.30
C ARG A 28 -1.68 -2.49 9.45
N MET A 29 -0.93 -1.54 9.98
CA MET A 29 -1.38 -0.69 11.07
C MET A 29 -2.52 0.25 10.63
N LEU A 30 -2.41 0.87 9.45
CA LEU A 30 -3.46 1.71 8.88
C LEU A 30 -4.75 0.91 8.65
N ALA A 31 -4.65 -0.29 8.09
CA ALA A 31 -5.79 -1.17 7.86
C ALA A 31 -6.48 -1.55 9.18
N ALA A 32 -5.71 -1.87 10.22
CA ALA A 32 -6.24 -2.16 11.55
C ALA A 32 -7.00 -0.95 12.13
N GLN A 33 -6.44 0.26 12.03
CA GLN A 33 -7.07 1.48 12.53
C GLN A 33 -8.38 1.83 11.80
N LEU A 34 -8.43 1.54 10.49
CA LEU A 34 -9.62 1.79 9.65
C LEU A 34 -10.64 0.65 9.66
N ALA A 35 -10.33 -0.49 10.28
CA ALA A 35 -11.06 -1.75 10.14
C ALA A 35 -11.21 -2.19 8.67
N TRP A 36 -10.16 -1.99 7.86
CA TRP A 36 -10.07 -2.40 6.46
C TRP A 36 -9.28 -3.70 6.34
N ARG A 37 -9.43 -4.39 5.20
CA ARG A 37 -8.53 -5.50 4.87
C ARG A 37 -7.15 -4.97 4.54
N PHE A 38 -6.14 -5.77 4.90
CA PHE A 38 -4.77 -5.59 4.46
C PHE A 38 -4.35 -6.74 3.56
N ALA A 39 -3.61 -6.43 2.50
CA ALA A 39 -2.86 -7.40 1.71
C ALA A 39 -1.48 -6.83 1.39
N ASP A 40 -0.48 -7.70 1.37
CA ASP A 40 0.86 -7.42 0.88
C ASP A 40 1.08 -8.27 -0.37
N LEU A 41 1.35 -7.61 -1.50
CA LEU A 41 1.42 -8.29 -2.80
C LEU A 41 2.53 -9.34 -2.82
N ASP A 42 3.71 -9.02 -2.28
CA ASP A 42 4.83 -9.95 -2.23
C ASP A 42 4.46 -11.18 -1.37
N SER A 43 3.85 -10.98 -0.20
CA SER A 43 3.39 -12.07 0.67
C SER A 43 2.28 -12.93 0.04
N GLU A 44 1.37 -12.32 -0.72
CA GLU A 44 0.33 -13.09 -1.44
C GLU A 44 0.93 -13.95 -2.56
N ILE A 45 1.92 -13.42 -3.28
CA ILE A 45 2.66 -14.18 -4.30
C ILE A 45 3.36 -15.38 -3.65
N GLU A 46 4.10 -15.18 -2.56
CA GLU A 46 4.79 -16.26 -1.86
C GLU A 46 3.83 -17.32 -1.33
N ARG A 47 2.71 -16.89 -0.76
CA ARG A 47 1.66 -17.80 -0.25
C ARG A 47 1.06 -18.67 -1.36
N GLU A 48 0.84 -18.13 -2.55
CA GLU A 48 0.21 -18.84 -3.67
C GLU A 48 1.17 -19.73 -4.42
N SER A 49 2.39 -19.26 -4.63
CA SER A 49 3.41 -20.03 -5.33
C SER A 49 4.05 -21.11 -4.47
N GLY A 50 3.98 -20.99 -3.14
CA GLY A 50 4.73 -21.84 -2.21
C GLY A 50 6.23 -21.60 -2.23
N LEU A 51 6.70 -20.56 -2.93
CA LEU A 51 8.10 -20.20 -3.09
C LEU A 51 8.32 -18.76 -2.59
N SER A 52 9.49 -18.49 -2.03
CA SER A 52 9.89 -17.11 -1.75
C SER A 52 10.12 -16.35 -3.06
N ILE A 53 9.99 -15.00 -3.00
CA ILE A 53 10.31 -14.14 -4.16
C ILE A 53 11.70 -14.44 -4.70
N SER A 54 12.69 -14.63 -3.82
CA SER A 54 14.06 -14.99 -4.19
C SER A 54 14.14 -16.32 -4.95
N GLN A 55 13.37 -17.33 -4.52
CA GLN A 55 13.31 -18.63 -5.19
C GLN A 55 12.63 -18.51 -6.56
N ILE A 56 11.57 -17.73 -6.70
CA ILE A 56 10.92 -17.49 -7.99
C ILE A 56 11.93 -16.86 -8.97
N PHE A 57 12.65 -15.81 -8.53
CA PHE A 57 13.68 -15.18 -9.37
C PHE A 57 14.79 -16.13 -9.76
N ALA A 58 15.28 -16.96 -8.82
CA ALA A 58 16.39 -17.90 -9.07
C ALA A 58 15.98 -19.06 -9.98
N GLN A 59 14.76 -19.58 -9.84
CA GLN A 59 14.31 -20.79 -10.55
C GLN A 59 13.60 -20.48 -11.87
N GLN A 60 12.87 -19.35 -11.93
CA GLN A 60 11.98 -19.05 -13.05
C GLN A 60 12.32 -17.73 -13.76
N GLY A 61 13.14 -16.89 -13.15
CA GLY A 61 13.58 -15.61 -13.70
C GLY A 61 12.59 -14.46 -13.52
N GLU A 62 13.04 -13.27 -13.88
CA GLU A 62 12.26 -12.04 -13.66
C GLU A 62 10.97 -12.01 -14.50
N THR A 63 11.01 -12.46 -15.74
CA THR A 63 9.83 -12.42 -16.63
C THR A 63 8.66 -13.20 -16.03
N VAL A 64 8.89 -14.40 -15.52
CA VAL A 64 7.86 -15.23 -14.91
C VAL A 64 7.36 -14.59 -13.61
N PHE A 65 8.27 -14.07 -12.80
CA PHE A 65 7.88 -13.33 -11.60
C PHE A 65 6.93 -12.17 -11.94
N ARG A 66 7.21 -11.39 -13.01
CA ARG A 66 6.36 -10.27 -13.41
C ARG A 66 4.98 -10.69 -13.90
N GLU A 67 4.85 -11.84 -14.53
CA GLU A 67 3.52 -12.39 -14.87
C GLU A 67 2.75 -12.79 -13.62
N ILE A 68 3.38 -13.53 -12.69
CA ILE A 68 2.76 -13.89 -11.41
C ILE A 68 2.35 -12.64 -10.61
N GLU A 69 3.21 -11.62 -10.55
CA GLU A 69 2.94 -10.36 -9.88
C GLU A 69 1.70 -9.67 -10.48
N HIS A 70 1.62 -9.62 -11.80
CA HIS A 70 0.48 -9.02 -12.50
C HIS A 70 -0.83 -9.76 -12.23
N GLU A 71 -0.83 -11.08 -12.36
CA GLU A 71 -2.01 -11.92 -12.11
C GLU A 71 -2.49 -11.82 -10.67
N CYS A 72 -1.57 -11.85 -9.70
CA CYS A 72 -1.89 -11.68 -8.29
C CYS A 72 -2.51 -10.31 -8.02
N LEU A 73 -1.94 -9.24 -8.55
CA LEU A 73 -2.47 -7.88 -8.44
C LEU A 73 -3.88 -7.78 -9.03
N ALA A 74 -4.09 -8.30 -10.24
CA ALA A 74 -5.38 -8.27 -10.91
C ALA A 74 -6.46 -9.00 -10.09
N ARG A 75 -6.11 -10.15 -9.53
CA ARG A 75 -7.01 -10.95 -8.69
C ARG A 75 -7.35 -10.22 -7.38
N LEU A 76 -6.38 -9.59 -6.71
CA LEU A 76 -6.63 -8.83 -5.47
C LEU A 76 -7.57 -7.64 -5.71
N LEU A 77 -7.33 -6.88 -6.77
CA LEU A 77 -8.19 -5.76 -7.17
C LEU A 77 -9.58 -6.25 -7.58
N GLY A 78 -9.66 -7.31 -8.38
CA GLY A 78 -10.92 -7.93 -8.79
C GLY A 78 -11.75 -8.44 -7.62
N ALA A 79 -11.10 -9.08 -6.64
CA ALA A 79 -11.76 -9.58 -5.43
C ALA A 79 -12.26 -8.42 -4.54
N ALA A 80 -11.48 -7.34 -4.40
CA ALA A 80 -11.92 -6.15 -3.68
C ALA A 80 -13.15 -5.52 -4.34
N ALA A 81 -13.16 -5.50 -5.66
CA ALA A 81 -14.27 -5.01 -6.45
C ALA A 81 -15.54 -5.85 -6.28
N ALA A 82 -15.45 -7.16 -6.51
CA ALA A 82 -16.58 -8.07 -6.48
C ALA A 82 -17.25 -8.11 -5.10
N ARG A 83 -16.45 -8.03 -4.04
CA ARG A 83 -16.93 -8.06 -2.64
C ARG A 83 -17.23 -6.68 -2.07
N ASN A 84 -17.05 -5.62 -2.84
CA ASN A 84 -17.16 -4.24 -2.38
C ASN A 84 -16.35 -3.97 -1.09
N THR A 85 -15.15 -4.55 -1.02
CA THR A 85 -14.30 -4.56 0.18
C THR A 85 -13.36 -3.36 0.17
N ARG A 86 -13.16 -2.75 1.32
CA ARG A 86 -12.13 -1.73 1.55
C ARG A 86 -10.79 -2.41 1.80
N LEU A 87 -9.75 -2.01 1.07
CA LEU A 87 -8.46 -2.69 1.03
C LEU A 87 -7.30 -1.69 1.10
N ILE A 88 -6.37 -1.93 2.00
CA ILE A 88 -5.01 -1.37 1.96
C ILE A 88 -4.11 -2.44 1.32
N LEU A 89 -3.48 -2.09 0.20
CA LEU A 89 -2.62 -3.00 -0.56
C LEU A 89 -1.18 -2.46 -0.59
N ALA A 90 -0.28 -3.15 0.09
CA ALA A 90 1.15 -2.89 -0.06
C ALA A 90 1.64 -3.51 -1.36
N LEU A 91 2.20 -2.69 -2.25
CA LEU A 91 2.77 -3.14 -3.52
C LEU A 91 4.23 -3.58 -3.35
N GLY A 92 4.70 -4.51 -4.19
CA GLY A 92 6.12 -4.78 -4.32
C GLY A 92 6.90 -3.54 -4.77
N GLY A 93 8.17 -3.43 -4.38
CA GLY A 93 8.96 -2.24 -4.70
C GLY A 93 9.17 -1.98 -6.19
N GLY A 94 8.94 -2.95 -7.06
CA GLY A 94 9.01 -2.82 -8.51
C GLY A 94 7.66 -2.81 -9.23
N THR A 95 6.57 -3.05 -8.53
CA THR A 95 5.23 -3.21 -9.11
C THR A 95 4.80 -1.98 -9.92
N SER A 96 4.99 -0.77 -9.36
CA SER A 96 4.64 0.49 -10.03
C SER A 96 5.51 0.81 -11.24
N ALA A 97 6.70 0.20 -11.34
CA ALA A 97 7.58 0.36 -12.48
C ALA A 97 7.19 -0.53 -13.68
N GLN A 98 6.24 -1.44 -13.49
CA GLN A 98 5.71 -2.27 -14.58
C GLN A 98 4.52 -1.54 -15.23
N PRO A 99 4.60 -1.17 -16.53
CA PRO A 99 3.54 -0.41 -17.19
C PRO A 99 2.16 -1.08 -17.13
N ARG A 100 2.11 -2.41 -17.24
CA ARG A 100 0.86 -3.19 -17.14
C ARG A 100 0.21 -3.05 -15.75
N ASN A 101 1.02 -3.10 -14.68
CA ASN A 101 0.52 -2.95 -13.32
C ASN A 101 0.06 -1.53 -13.03
N ALA A 102 0.83 -0.53 -13.49
CA ALA A 102 0.45 0.87 -13.36
C ALA A 102 -0.85 1.20 -14.11
N ALA A 103 -1.04 0.63 -15.33
CA ALA A 103 -2.27 0.75 -16.10
C ALA A 103 -3.45 0.11 -15.35
N LEU A 104 -3.29 -1.14 -14.89
CA LEU A 104 -4.31 -1.87 -14.16
C LEU A 104 -4.82 -1.11 -12.91
N ILE A 105 -3.91 -0.55 -12.11
CA ILE A 105 -4.26 0.23 -10.92
C ILE A 105 -5.04 1.50 -11.32
N ARG A 106 -4.59 2.23 -12.35
CA ARG A 106 -5.27 3.44 -12.84
C ARG A 106 -6.65 3.15 -13.42
N GLU A 107 -6.76 2.11 -14.24
CA GLU A 107 -8.03 1.70 -14.84
C GLU A 107 -9.03 1.27 -13.77
N PHE A 108 -8.58 0.53 -12.78
CA PHE A 108 -9.41 0.18 -11.62
C PHE A 108 -9.94 1.42 -10.91
N GLY A 109 -9.10 2.46 -10.76
CA GLY A 109 -9.49 3.77 -10.21
C GLY A 109 -10.50 4.51 -11.08
N ALA A 110 -10.27 4.55 -12.39
CA ALA A 110 -11.08 5.31 -13.35
C ALA A 110 -12.49 4.70 -13.54
N VAL A 111 -12.57 3.38 -13.73
CA VAL A 111 -13.85 2.67 -13.98
C VAL A 111 -14.79 2.74 -12.77
N ARG A 112 -14.26 2.78 -11.57
CA ARG A 112 -15.05 2.77 -10.33
C ARG A 112 -15.28 4.15 -9.72
N GLY A 113 -14.72 5.20 -10.33
CA GLY A 113 -14.88 6.57 -9.85
C GLY A 113 -14.49 6.73 -8.37
N ALA A 114 -15.45 7.18 -7.57
CA ALA A 114 -15.26 7.36 -6.13
C ALA A 114 -14.82 6.10 -5.36
N ALA A 115 -15.25 4.92 -5.82
CA ALA A 115 -14.91 3.63 -5.20
C ALA A 115 -13.62 3.01 -5.75
N GLY A 116 -12.85 3.73 -6.56
CA GLY A 116 -11.63 3.24 -7.19
C GLY A 116 -10.42 3.20 -6.27
N SER A 117 -9.25 2.99 -6.87
CA SER A 117 -7.97 3.00 -6.18
C SER A 117 -7.39 4.40 -6.05
N VAL A 118 -6.50 4.55 -5.08
CA VAL A 118 -5.59 5.68 -4.93
C VAL A 118 -4.21 5.13 -4.60
N VAL A 119 -3.17 5.75 -5.13
CA VAL A 119 -1.78 5.35 -4.89
C VAL A 119 -1.10 6.36 -3.99
N ILE A 120 -0.52 5.89 -2.90
CA ILE A 120 0.27 6.69 -1.96
C ILE A 120 1.72 6.22 -2.03
N TRP A 121 2.62 7.12 -2.36
CA TRP A 121 4.04 6.87 -2.28
C TRP A 121 4.56 7.16 -0.87
N LEU A 122 5.10 6.13 -0.23
CA LEU A 122 5.86 6.25 1.00
C LEU A 122 7.30 6.61 0.65
N ASP A 123 7.59 7.90 0.72
CA ASP A 123 8.90 8.45 0.43
C ASP A 123 9.79 8.45 1.67
N CYS A 124 10.97 7.89 1.54
CA CYS A 124 11.94 7.79 2.61
C CYS A 124 13.32 8.15 2.07
N ALA A 125 14.10 8.87 2.84
CA ALA A 125 15.46 9.23 2.49
C ALA A 125 16.30 7.97 2.19
N THR A 126 17.14 8.04 1.16
CA THR A 126 17.92 6.88 0.67
C THR A 126 18.83 6.31 1.75
N GLU A 127 19.39 7.16 2.60
CA GLU A 127 20.24 6.76 3.73
C GLU A 127 19.47 5.93 4.76
N GLU A 128 18.24 6.33 5.05
CA GLU A 128 17.37 5.58 5.97
C GLU A 128 16.89 4.26 5.36
N LEU A 129 16.59 4.25 4.05
CA LEU A 129 16.29 3.02 3.33
C LEU A 129 17.45 2.03 3.38
N LEU A 130 18.68 2.49 3.14
CA LEU A 130 19.90 1.69 3.25
C LEU A 130 20.06 1.12 4.65
N ARG A 131 19.95 1.96 5.67
CA ARG A 131 20.04 1.53 7.07
C ARG A 131 19.03 0.42 7.40
N ARG A 132 17.78 0.59 6.99
CA ARG A 132 16.72 -0.40 7.23
C ARG A 132 16.97 -1.70 6.46
N CYS A 133 17.44 -1.62 5.21
CA CYS A 133 17.70 -2.80 4.40
C CYS A 133 18.87 -3.63 4.94
N VAL A 134 19.93 -3.00 5.43
CA VAL A 134 21.06 -3.70 6.10
C VAL A 134 20.56 -4.48 7.32
N LEU A 135 19.65 -3.94 8.10
CA LEU A 135 19.09 -4.59 9.28
C LEU A 135 18.15 -5.78 8.93
N MET A 136 17.58 -5.79 7.74
CA MET A 136 16.63 -6.85 7.30
C MET A 136 17.31 -8.11 6.74
N GLY A 137 18.60 -8.08 6.43
CA GLY A 137 19.47 -9.24 6.17
C GLY A 137 19.23 -10.06 4.91
N ASP A 138 18.04 -10.15 4.36
CA ASP A 138 17.70 -11.11 3.31
C ASP A 138 16.90 -10.48 2.16
N ARG A 139 17.62 -9.77 1.24
CA ARG A 139 16.97 -9.21 0.05
C ARG A 139 17.80 -9.48 -1.23
N PRO A 140 17.24 -10.21 -2.21
CA PRO A 140 17.95 -10.64 -3.42
C PRO A 140 18.48 -9.51 -4.29
N LEU A 141 17.91 -8.30 -4.18
CA LEU A 141 18.30 -7.13 -4.97
C LEU A 141 19.28 -6.20 -4.24
N PHE A 142 19.65 -6.49 -2.99
CA PHE A 142 20.66 -5.76 -2.24
C PHE A 142 22.01 -6.46 -2.38
N ARG A 143 22.81 -6.07 -3.36
CA ARG A 143 24.18 -6.59 -3.55
C ARG A 143 25.24 -5.66 -2.92
N ASP A 144 25.09 -4.36 -3.15
CA ASP A 144 25.95 -3.30 -2.67
C ASP A 144 25.21 -1.95 -2.70
N GLU A 145 25.79 -0.93 -2.06
CA GLU A 145 25.16 0.40 -1.97
C GLU A 145 25.00 1.07 -3.34
N ALA A 146 25.96 0.90 -4.25
CA ALA A 146 25.90 1.54 -5.56
C ALA A 146 24.75 0.97 -6.39
N SER A 147 24.60 -0.35 -6.41
CA SER A 147 23.47 -1.04 -7.04
C SER A 147 22.12 -0.64 -6.44
N PHE A 148 22.07 -0.47 -5.11
CA PHE A 148 20.87 -0.02 -4.40
C PHE A 148 20.45 1.39 -4.82
N ARG A 149 21.38 2.34 -4.83
CA ARG A 149 21.14 3.73 -5.23
C ARG A 149 20.70 3.82 -6.69
N LYS A 150 21.39 3.09 -7.57
CA LYS A 150 21.01 3.00 -8.99
C LYS A 150 19.58 2.49 -9.16
N LEU A 151 19.22 1.39 -8.51
CA LEU A 151 17.88 0.82 -8.56
C LEU A 151 16.82 1.78 -7.99
N TYR A 152 17.16 2.53 -6.95
CA TYR A 152 16.28 3.56 -6.40
C TYR A 152 16.02 4.67 -7.42
N GLU A 153 17.07 5.20 -8.05
CA GLU A 153 16.98 6.25 -9.07
C GLU A 153 16.16 5.80 -10.29
N GLU A 154 16.36 4.56 -10.75
CA GLU A 154 15.60 3.96 -11.85
C GLU A 154 14.09 3.87 -11.52
N ARG A 155 13.72 3.66 -10.26
CA ARG A 155 12.32 3.51 -9.83
C ARG A 155 11.67 4.82 -9.43
N LEU A 156 12.43 5.82 -9.07
CA LEU A 156 11.93 7.10 -8.59
C LEU A 156 10.92 7.79 -9.53
N PRO A 157 11.10 7.80 -10.88
CA PRO A 157 10.13 8.38 -11.80
C PRO A 157 8.74 7.73 -11.73
N TYR A 158 8.68 6.43 -11.40
CA TYR A 158 7.42 5.70 -11.28
C TYR A 158 6.73 5.97 -9.95
N TYR A 159 7.47 6.10 -8.85
CA TYR A 159 6.90 6.48 -7.55
C TYR A 159 6.31 7.89 -7.59
N ARG A 160 6.95 8.82 -8.32
CA ARG A 160 6.46 10.20 -8.50
C ARG A 160 5.13 10.31 -9.23
N GLN A 161 4.64 9.23 -9.86
CA GLN A 161 3.33 9.17 -10.50
C GLN A 161 2.19 8.83 -9.53
N ALA A 162 2.50 8.60 -8.25
CA ALA A 162 1.48 8.37 -7.22
C ALA A 162 0.59 9.61 -7.03
N ASP A 163 -0.66 9.38 -6.61
CA ASP A 163 -1.62 10.45 -6.34
C ASP A 163 -1.21 11.31 -5.14
N TYR A 164 -0.54 10.69 -4.16
CA TYR A 164 -0.04 11.36 -2.96
C TYR A 164 1.37 10.90 -2.61
N ARG A 165 2.15 11.81 -2.03
CA ARG A 165 3.47 11.55 -1.44
C ARG A 165 3.40 11.79 0.06
N VAL A 166 3.89 10.85 0.85
CA VAL A 166 3.95 10.92 2.31
C VAL A 166 5.36 10.57 2.77
N GLU A 167 5.95 11.39 3.62
CA GLU A 167 7.25 11.10 4.20
C GLU A 167 7.17 9.91 5.18
N SER A 168 8.03 8.91 4.98
CA SER A 168 7.99 7.65 5.75
C SER A 168 9.31 7.33 6.49
N GLY A 169 10.16 8.32 6.65
CA GLY A 169 11.43 8.19 7.40
C GLY A 169 11.27 8.07 8.91
N GLY A 170 10.15 8.50 9.46
CA GLY A 170 9.88 8.54 10.89
C GLY A 170 9.12 7.31 11.43
N GLU A 171 8.57 7.50 12.64
CA GLU A 171 7.73 6.51 13.32
C GLU A 171 6.47 6.18 12.51
N PRO A 172 6.08 4.88 12.41
CA PRO A 172 4.93 4.45 11.61
C PRO A 172 3.62 5.18 11.95
N MET A 173 3.39 5.52 13.21
CA MET A 173 2.18 6.23 13.62
C MET A 173 2.09 7.63 13.01
N ARG A 174 3.19 8.37 12.91
CA ARG A 174 3.23 9.68 12.25
C ARG A 174 2.93 9.57 10.76
N VAL A 175 3.42 8.52 10.12
CA VAL A 175 3.12 8.23 8.70
C VAL A 175 1.62 8.00 8.52
N ILE A 176 1.00 7.22 9.43
CA ILE A 176 -0.44 6.94 9.40
C ILE A 176 -1.24 8.23 9.61
N GLU A 177 -0.86 9.09 10.55
CA GLU A 177 -1.52 10.39 10.77
C GLU A 177 -1.49 11.27 9.52
N GLN A 178 -0.35 11.34 8.81
CA GLN A 178 -0.23 12.04 7.54
C GLN A 178 -1.17 11.44 6.48
N ILE A 179 -1.22 10.10 6.37
CA ILE A 179 -2.11 9.42 5.42
C ILE A 179 -3.58 9.70 5.74
N LEU A 180 -3.97 9.66 7.00
CA LEU A 180 -5.34 9.97 7.44
C LEU A 180 -5.73 11.43 7.16
N ALA A 181 -4.78 12.36 7.30
CA ALA A 181 -4.97 13.77 7.00
C ALA A 181 -5.23 14.07 5.51
N LEU A 182 -4.96 13.13 4.59
CA LEU A 182 -5.29 13.27 3.16
C LEU A 182 -6.81 13.32 2.89
N GLY A 183 -7.65 12.92 3.84
CA GLY A 183 -9.11 13.00 3.73
C GLY A 183 -9.74 12.02 2.74
N ILE A 184 -9.01 11.01 2.28
CA ILE A 184 -9.42 10.04 1.23
C ILE A 184 -10.29 8.88 1.74
N PHE A 185 -10.46 8.75 3.05
CA PHE A 185 -11.11 7.59 3.67
C PHE A 185 -12.62 7.77 3.98
N GLY A 186 -13.18 8.94 3.67
CA GLY A 186 -14.52 9.29 4.12
C GLY A 186 -14.56 9.56 5.64
N ARG A 187 -15.67 10.11 6.12
CA ARG A 187 -15.87 10.29 7.57
C ARG A 187 -16.18 8.93 8.19
N SER A 188 -15.25 8.35 8.92
CA SER A 188 -15.57 7.28 9.87
C SER A 188 -16.65 7.81 10.81
N ARG A 189 -17.78 7.12 10.89
CA ARG A 189 -18.73 7.38 11.99
C ARG A 189 -17.97 7.07 13.27
N GLN A 190 -17.51 8.10 13.97
CA GLN A 190 -17.13 7.95 15.37
C GLN A 190 -18.40 7.49 16.09
N THR A 191 -18.47 6.21 16.42
CA THR A 191 -19.42 5.71 17.40
C THR A 191 -19.00 6.31 18.74
N HIS A 192 -19.59 7.46 19.07
CA HIS A 192 -19.64 7.93 20.44
C HIS A 192 -20.48 6.88 21.18
N ALA A 193 -19.80 5.96 21.86
CA ALA A 193 -20.37 5.19 22.94
C ALA A 193 -20.56 6.14 24.14
N GLY A 194 -21.50 7.04 24.01
CA GLY A 194 -22.08 7.79 25.13
C GLY A 194 -23.06 6.84 25.83
N GLY A 195 -22.53 5.99 26.68
CA GLY A 195 -23.36 5.20 27.58
C GLY A 195 -24.04 6.11 28.58
N ASN A 196 -25.30 6.43 28.32
CA ASN A 196 -26.19 6.99 29.31
C ASN A 196 -26.61 5.85 30.24
N LEU A 197 -26.07 5.80 31.44
CA LEU A 197 -26.52 4.90 32.50
C LEU A 197 -27.90 5.38 32.98
N PRO A 198 -28.95 4.53 32.94
CA PRO A 198 -30.23 4.88 33.54
C PRO A 198 -30.11 4.94 35.05
N GLY A 199 -30.63 6.04 35.61
CA GLY A 199 -30.64 6.31 37.04
C GLY A 199 -31.36 5.21 37.82
N ALA A 200 -30.77 4.90 38.98
CA ALA A 200 -31.39 4.06 40.00
C ALA A 200 -32.61 4.76 40.63
N PRO A 201 -33.70 4.02 40.96
CA PRO A 201 -34.82 4.60 41.68
C PRO A 201 -34.46 4.79 43.15
N GLN A 202 -34.77 5.98 43.64
CA GLN A 202 -34.78 6.26 45.07
C GLN A 202 -36.05 5.67 45.70
N VAL A 203 -35.87 4.91 46.73
CA VAL A 203 -36.87 4.64 47.79
C VAL A 203 -36.26 5.09 49.12
#